data_bc7d299b89d074529abbe6096b5237c8
#
_entry.id   bc7d299b89d074529abbe6096b5237c8
#
_cell.length_a   1.000
_cell.length_b   1.000
_cell.length_c   1.000
_cell.angle_alpha   90.00
_cell.angle_beta   90.00
_cell.angle_gamma   90.00
#
_symmetry.space_group_name_H-M   'P 1'
#
loop_
_entity.id
_entity.type
_entity.pdbx_description
1 polymer ?
#
loop_
_entity_poly.entity_id
_entity_poly.type
_entity_poly.pdbx_seq_one_letter_code
_entity_poly.pdbx_strand_id
1 'polypeptide(L)'
;FLLKNAGVSIKYRVKKEILNVPIESDEMQKLQAEILSLQRVKKAFAAQKEDGFIGSVIHGGYFDGFDSTVNLLKRYGVEITNPNMQRAKECLLNWKDYEKDHFYKAGNAMDEHGRGGFRAILADILVELGTDESAPQIQEQISNALNAFRGALNYTCVDDFSKKATMK
;
A
#
# COMPACT_ATOMS: atom_id res chain seq x y z
N PHE A 1 -15.82 25.85 -5.90
CA PHE A 1 -15.36 25.52 -7.25
C PHE A 1 -15.21 24.00 -7.45
N LEU A 2 -14.45 23.28 -6.62
CA LEU A 2 -14.17 21.84 -6.76
C LEU A 2 -15.45 20.99 -6.74
N LEU A 3 -16.35 21.24 -5.79
CA LEU A 3 -17.59 20.46 -5.67
C LEU A 3 -18.49 20.54 -6.91
N LYS A 4 -18.39 21.64 -7.67
CA LYS A 4 -19.18 21.82 -8.88
C LYS A 4 -18.50 21.25 -10.13
N ASN A 5 -17.19 21.44 -10.26
CA ASN A 5 -16.47 21.27 -11.52
C ASN A 5 -15.50 20.07 -11.55
N ALA A 6 -15.14 19.50 -10.39
CA ALA A 6 -14.22 18.39 -10.34
C ALA A 6 -14.88 17.04 -10.66
N GLY A 7 -14.06 16.05 -11.00
CA GLY A 7 -14.50 14.67 -11.14
C GLY A 7 -14.92 14.03 -9.80
N VAL A 8 -15.64 12.92 -9.88
CA VAL A 8 -16.26 12.24 -8.73
C VAL A 8 -15.28 11.95 -7.58
N SER A 9 -14.08 11.48 -7.87
CA SER A 9 -13.05 11.19 -6.88
C SER A 9 -12.65 12.41 -6.06
N ILE A 10 -12.46 13.55 -6.70
CA ILE A 10 -12.12 14.80 -6.01
C ILE A 10 -13.32 15.30 -5.19
N LYS A 11 -14.52 15.25 -5.72
CA LYS A 11 -15.75 15.60 -4.99
C LYS A 11 -15.88 14.77 -3.72
N TYR A 12 -15.71 13.46 -3.85
CA TYR A 12 -15.76 12.53 -2.73
C TYR A 12 -14.73 12.90 -1.64
N ARG A 13 -13.46 13.05 -2.03
CA ARG A 13 -12.38 13.36 -1.10
C ARG A 13 -12.54 14.73 -0.43
N VAL A 14 -12.96 15.75 -1.16
CA VAL A 14 -13.26 17.07 -0.57
C VAL A 14 -14.36 16.96 0.47
N LYS A 15 -15.45 16.22 0.17
CA LYS A 15 -16.54 16.03 1.13
C LYS A 15 -16.08 15.26 2.36
N LYS A 16 -15.33 14.19 2.19
CA LYS A 16 -14.83 13.35 3.27
C LYS A 16 -13.77 14.05 4.11
N GLU A 17 -12.69 14.53 3.46
CA GLU A 17 -11.45 14.94 4.11
C GLU A 17 -11.47 16.41 4.58
N ILE A 18 -12.28 17.27 3.96
CA ILE A 18 -12.34 18.70 4.26
C ILE A 18 -13.66 19.08 4.92
N LEU A 19 -14.78 18.58 4.39
CA LEU A 19 -16.10 18.95 4.88
C LEU A 19 -16.62 17.96 5.94
N ASN A 20 -15.91 16.88 6.21
CA ASN A 20 -16.25 15.84 7.19
C ASN A 20 -17.66 15.28 7.01
N VAL A 21 -18.12 15.15 5.76
CA VAL A 21 -19.44 14.53 5.47
C VAL A 21 -19.36 13.05 5.85
N PRO A 22 -20.32 12.54 6.65
CA PRO A 22 -20.35 11.13 7.02
C PRO A 22 -20.38 10.21 5.80
N ILE A 23 -19.53 9.19 5.79
CA ILE A 23 -19.42 8.25 4.65
C ILE A 23 -20.67 7.41 4.44
N GLU A 24 -21.49 7.26 5.48
CA GLU A 24 -22.75 6.54 5.48
C GLU A 24 -23.91 7.34 4.86
N SER A 25 -23.72 8.64 4.60
CA SER A 25 -24.75 9.47 3.99
C SER A 25 -25.07 9.02 2.57
N ASP A 26 -26.33 9.17 2.15
CA ASP A 26 -26.79 8.81 0.81
C ASP A 26 -25.96 9.47 -0.30
N GLU A 27 -25.52 10.70 -0.07
CA GLU A 27 -24.70 11.44 -1.02
C GLU A 27 -23.32 10.77 -1.18
N MET A 28 -22.67 10.40 -0.07
CA MET A 28 -21.36 9.78 -0.10
C MET A 28 -21.44 8.36 -0.67
N GLN A 29 -22.49 7.62 -0.38
CA GLN A 29 -22.74 6.30 -0.96
C GLN A 29 -22.94 6.38 -2.49
N LYS A 30 -23.67 7.38 -2.99
CA LYS A 30 -23.79 7.62 -4.44
C LYS A 30 -22.44 7.92 -5.08
N LEU A 31 -21.64 8.79 -4.47
CA LEU A 31 -20.28 9.10 -4.98
C LEU A 31 -19.38 7.86 -4.98
N GLN A 32 -19.45 7.00 -3.94
CA GLN A 32 -18.74 5.71 -3.94
C GLN A 32 -19.19 4.80 -5.08
N ALA A 33 -20.50 4.68 -5.33
CA ALA A 33 -21.01 3.88 -6.44
C ALA A 33 -20.49 4.40 -7.80
N GLU A 34 -20.46 5.73 -7.99
CA GLU A 34 -19.89 6.35 -9.19
C GLU A 34 -18.40 6.05 -9.31
N ILE A 35 -17.60 6.16 -8.22
CA ILE A 35 -16.16 5.83 -8.19
C ILE A 35 -15.96 4.38 -8.61
N LEU A 36 -16.71 3.44 -8.04
CA LEU A 36 -16.62 2.01 -8.36
C LEU A 36 -17.00 1.72 -9.82
N SER A 37 -17.78 2.59 -10.46
CA SER A 37 -18.15 2.48 -11.88
C SER A 37 -17.03 2.94 -12.84
N LEU A 38 -16.03 3.69 -12.38
CA LEU A 38 -14.95 4.20 -13.20
C LEU A 38 -14.15 3.06 -13.84
N GLN A 39 -13.84 3.18 -15.12
CA GLN A 39 -13.16 2.13 -15.89
C GLN A 39 -11.83 1.70 -15.26
N ARG A 40 -11.05 2.65 -14.73
CA ARG A 40 -9.77 2.34 -14.09
C ARG A 40 -9.94 1.59 -12.78
N VAL A 41 -10.97 1.91 -12.00
CA VAL A 41 -11.29 1.20 -10.75
C VAL A 41 -11.76 -0.22 -11.07
N LYS A 42 -12.65 -0.38 -12.06
CA LYS A 42 -13.09 -1.70 -12.55
C LYS A 42 -11.91 -2.55 -13.03
N LYS A 43 -10.97 -1.94 -13.81
CA LYS A 43 -9.78 -2.63 -14.29
C LYS A 43 -8.87 -3.07 -13.13
N ALA A 44 -8.72 -2.24 -12.10
CA ALA A 44 -7.93 -2.57 -10.91
C ALA A 44 -8.53 -3.78 -10.18
N PHE A 45 -9.84 -3.80 -9.96
CA PHE A 45 -10.50 -4.94 -9.34
C PHE A 45 -10.56 -6.19 -10.23
N ALA A 46 -10.60 -6.02 -11.55
CA ALA A 46 -10.48 -7.16 -12.47
C ALA A 46 -9.11 -7.84 -12.43
N ALA A 47 -8.07 -7.15 -11.94
CA ALA A 47 -6.75 -7.74 -11.71
C ALA A 47 -6.66 -8.49 -10.36
N GLN A 48 -7.70 -8.47 -9.52
CA GLN A 48 -7.75 -9.20 -8.27
C GLN A 48 -8.06 -10.67 -8.49
N LYS A 49 -7.23 -11.55 -7.94
CA LYS A 49 -7.37 -13.00 -8.00
C LYS A 49 -8.39 -13.51 -6.96
N GLU A 50 -8.71 -14.79 -7.04
CA GLU A 50 -9.65 -15.44 -6.10
C GLU A 50 -9.16 -15.39 -4.65
N ASP A 51 -7.85 -15.51 -4.43
CA ASP A 51 -7.22 -15.40 -3.11
C ASP A 51 -7.17 -13.96 -2.55
N GLY A 52 -7.54 -12.97 -3.34
CA GLY A 52 -7.53 -11.56 -2.98
C GLY A 52 -6.30 -10.80 -3.45
N PHE A 53 -5.25 -11.47 -3.96
CA PHE A 53 -4.05 -10.82 -4.47
C PHE A 53 -4.37 -9.96 -5.69
N ILE A 54 -3.86 -8.73 -5.74
CA ILE A 54 -4.09 -7.81 -6.86
C ILE A 54 -2.84 -7.78 -7.75
N GLY A 55 -3.03 -8.09 -9.03
CA GLY A 55 -1.93 -8.13 -9.98
C GLY A 55 -1.13 -9.43 -9.92
N SER A 56 0.15 -9.39 -10.27
CA SER A 56 1.03 -10.56 -10.35
C SER A 56 2.24 -10.50 -9.41
N VAL A 57 2.64 -9.29 -8.97
CA VAL A 57 3.80 -9.04 -8.11
C VAL A 57 3.45 -8.05 -7.00
N ILE A 58 4.21 -8.08 -5.89
CA ILE A 58 3.97 -7.15 -4.78
C ILE A 58 4.31 -5.71 -5.16
N HIS A 59 5.36 -5.50 -5.92
CA HIS A 59 5.86 -4.20 -6.34
C HIS A 59 5.99 -4.11 -7.86
N GLY A 60 5.26 -3.19 -8.48
CA GLY A 60 5.24 -3.07 -9.94
C GLY A 60 4.40 -1.91 -10.44
N GLY A 61 4.10 -1.90 -11.74
CA GLY A 61 3.25 -0.91 -12.36
C GLY A 61 1.75 -1.07 -12.04
N TYR A 62 0.94 -0.10 -12.42
CA TYR A 62 -0.52 -0.17 -12.23
C TYR A 62 -1.11 -1.41 -12.90
N PHE A 63 -2.02 -2.07 -12.18
CA PHE A 63 -2.73 -3.29 -12.53
C PHE A 63 -1.88 -4.57 -12.53
N ASP A 64 -0.56 -4.46 -12.35
CA ASP A 64 0.35 -5.59 -12.23
C ASP A 64 0.98 -5.65 -10.82
N GLY A 65 1.43 -4.52 -10.30
CA GLY A 65 1.91 -4.38 -8.92
C GLY A 65 0.76 -4.20 -7.93
N PHE A 66 0.81 -4.95 -6.84
CA PHE A 66 -0.18 -4.86 -5.76
C PHE A 66 -0.16 -3.45 -5.13
N ASP A 67 1.03 -2.98 -4.74
CA ASP A 67 1.25 -1.67 -4.10
C ASP A 67 0.70 -0.51 -4.93
N SER A 68 1.10 -0.44 -6.18
CA SER A 68 0.69 0.64 -7.08
C SER A 68 -0.81 0.60 -7.39
N THR A 69 -1.42 -0.59 -7.43
CA THR A 69 -2.84 -0.73 -7.69
C THR A 69 -3.67 -0.36 -6.47
N VAL A 70 -3.27 -0.73 -5.24
CA VAL A 70 -3.90 -0.27 -4.00
C VAL A 70 -3.81 1.26 -3.90
N ASN A 71 -2.64 1.83 -4.16
CA ASN A 71 -2.46 3.29 -4.20
C ASN A 71 -3.37 3.97 -5.24
N LEU A 72 -3.52 3.35 -6.43
CA LEU A 72 -4.45 3.85 -7.43
C LEU A 72 -5.89 3.88 -6.89
N LEU A 73 -6.37 2.78 -6.33
CA LEU A 73 -7.73 2.66 -5.80
C LEU A 73 -8.00 3.72 -4.71
N LYS A 74 -7.06 3.90 -3.77
CA LYS A 74 -7.17 4.93 -2.73
C LYS A 74 -7.18 6.35 -3.31
N ARG A 75 -6.35 6.65 -4.30
CA ARG A 75 -6.35 7.96 -4.99
C ARG A 75 -7.68 8.24 -5.67
N TYR A 76 -8.37 7.23 -6.16
CA TYR A 76 -9.73 7.37 -6.69
C TYR A 76 -10.78 7.54 -5.59
N GLY A 77 -10.43 7.31 -4.32
CA GLY A 77 -11.34 7.43 -3.18
C GLY A 77 -12.12 6.14 -2.89
N VAL A 78 -11.62 4.99 -3.34
CA VAL A 78 -12.17 3.70 -2.93
C VAL A 78 -11.93 3.51 -1.43
N GLU A 79 -13.00 3.23 -0.68
CA GLU A 79 -12.90 3.02 0.76
C GLU A 79 -12.21 1.70 1.11
N ILE A 80 -11.43 1.74 2.20
CA ILE A 80 -10.76 0.53 2.71
C ILE A 80 -11.76 -0.53 3.18
N THR A 81 -12.97 -0.11 3.57
CA THR A 81 -14.08 -1.00 3.94
C THR A 81 -14.72 -1.72 2.75
N ASN A 82 -14.36 -1.36 1.53
CA ASN A 82 -14.82 -2.07 0.33
C ASN A 82 -14.42 -3.56 0.40
N PRO A 83 -15.33 -4.51 0.10
CA PRO A 83 -15.06 -5.95 0.23
C PRO A 83 -13.79 -6.42 -0.53
N ASN A 84 -13.51 -5.87 -1.70
CA ASN A 84 -12.32 -6.23 -2.46
C ASN A 84 -11.03 -5.70 -1.78
N MET A 85 -11.08 -4.51 -1.17
CA MET A 85 -9.95 -3.98 -0.39
C MET A 85 -9.70 -4.82 0.86
N GLN A 86 -10.77 -5.27 1.54
CA GLN A 86 -10.65 -6.18 2.70
C GLN A 86 -10.07 -7.53 2.30
N ARG A 87 -10.52 -8.12 1.19
CA ARG A 87 -9.93 -9.37 0.66
C ARG A 87 -8.45 -9.19 0.32
N ALA A 88 -8.06 -8.05 -0.24
CA ALA A 88 -6.67 -7.74 -0.51
C ALA A 88 -5.83 -7.68 0.77
N LYS A 89 -6.36 -7.03 1.83
CA LYS A 89 -5.72 -7.00 3.15
C LYS A 89 -5.54 -8.40 3.73
N GLU A 90 -6.59 -9.20 3.76
CA GLU A 90 -6.56 -10.56 4.29
C GLU A 90 -5.58 -11.45 3.53
N CYS A 91 -5.52 -11.31 2.21
CA CYS A 91 -4.56 -12.02 1.37
C CYS A 91 -3.12 -11.75 1.82
N LEU A 92 -2.74 -10.49 2.03
CA LEU A 92 -1.38 -10.15 2.46
C LEU A 92 -1.07 -10.54 3.89
N LEU A 93 -2.04 -10.41 4.80
CA LEU A 93 -1.86 -10.84 6.19
C LEU A 93 -1.60 -12.36 6.31
N ASN A 94 -2.20 -13.15 5.42
CA ASN A 94 -2.09 -14.60 5.38
C ASN A 94 -1.12 -15.11 4.30
N TRP A 95 -0.37 -14.23 3.65
CA TRP A 95 0.48 -14.59 2.51
C TRP A 95 1.64 -15.49 2.94
N LYS A 96 1.60 -16.75 2.54
CA LYS A 96 2.59 -17.77 2.89
C LYS A 96 3.69 -17.95 1.84
N ASP A 97 3.35 -17.66 0.58
CA ASP A 97 4.21 -17.92 -0.57
C ASP A 97 4.97 -16.67 -1.05
N TYR A 98 5.18 -15.70 -0.17
CA TYR A 98 5.82 -14.42 -0.50
C TYR A 98 7.24 -14.58 -1.07
N GLU A 99 7.96 -15.65 -0.70
CA GLU A 99 9.29 -15.96 -1.23
C GLU A 99 9.28 -16.27 -2.74
N LYS A 100 8.13 -16.64 -3.30
CA LYS A 100 7.93 -16.88 -4.73
C LYS A 100 7.68 -15.60 -5.52
N ASP A 101 7.43 -14.48 -4.84
CA ASP A 101 7.23 -13.19 -5.50
C ASP A 101 8.50 -12.74 -6.22
N HIS A 102 8.32 -12.18 -7.41
CA HIS A 102 9.43 -11.73 -8.26
C HIS A 102 10.35 -10.72 -7.56
N PHE A 103 9.78 -9.85 -6.73
CA PHE A 103 10.52 -8.82 -6.01
C PHE A 103 11.17 -9.32 -4.72
N TYR A 104 10.74 -10.47 -4.17
CA TYR A 104 11.16 -10.93 -2.85
C TYR A 104 12.68 -10.97 -2.67
N LYS A 105 13.40 -11.65 -3.59
CA LYS A 105 14.86 -11.82 -3.47
C LYS A 105 15.61 -10.48 -3.46
N ALA A 106 15.27 -9.59 -4.37
CA ALA A 106 15.90 -8.27 -4.46
C ALA A 106 15.48 -7.38 -3.28
N GLY A 107 14.20 -7.39 -2.92
CA GLY A 107 13.66 -6.63 -1.81
C GLY A 107 14.20 -7.09 -0.46
N ASN A 108 14.35 -8.38 -0.23
CA ASN A 108 14.94 -8.91 1.00
C ASN A 108 16.41 -8.49 1.17
N ALA A 109 17.19 -8.52 0.09
CA ALA A 109 18.56 -8.01 0.11
C ALA A 109 18.63 -6.51 0.44
N MET A 110 17.68 -5.71 -0.05
CA MET A 110 17.58 -4.30 0.31
C MET A 110 17.25 -4.12 1.80
N ASP A 111 16.31 -4.90 2.35
CA ASP A 111 15.94 -4.88 3.76
C ASP A 111 17.14 -5.23 4.67
N GLU A 112 17.92 -6.25 4.31
CA GLU A 112 19.13 -6.65 5.04
C GLU A 112 20.18 -5.54 5.11
N HIS A 113 20.20 -4.66 4.11
CA HIS A 113 21.10 -3.50 4.08
C HIS A 113 20.45 -2.22 4.66
N GLY A 114 19.28 -2.31 5.29
CA GLY A 114 18.58 -1.18 5.88
C GLY A 114 18.07 -0.15 4.88
N ARG A 115 17.87 -0.55 3.63
CA ARG A 115 17.42 0.36 2.55
C ARG A 115 15.91 0.39 2.34
N GLY A 116 15.17 -0.40 3.12
CA GLY A 116 13.75 -0.63 2.89
C GLY A 116 13.50 -1.35 1.56
N GLY A 117 12.85 -2.48 1.62
CA GLY A 117 12.63 -3.30 0.45
C GLY A 117 11.32 -4.07 0.56
N PHE A 118 11.36 -5.39 0.52
CA PHE A 118 10.18 -6.22 0.53
C PHE A 118 9.30 -5.99 1.77
N ARG A 119 9.89 -6.00 2.97
CA ARG A 119 9.16 -5.80 4.24
C ARG A 119 8.58 -4.40 4.34
N ALA A 120 9.32 -3.38 3.88
CA ALA A 120 8.84 -2.01 3.87
C ALA A 120 7.61 -1.86 2.96
N ILE A 121 7.65 -2.41 1.75
CA ILE A 121 6.52 -2.38 0.80
C ILE A 121 5.32 -3.14 1.37
N LEU A 122 5.54 -4.33 1.93
CA LEU A 122 4.47 -5.13 2.54
C LEU A 122 3.80 -4.38 3.71
N ALA A 123 4.59 -3.81 4.61
CA ALA A 123 4.09 -3.04 5.74
C ALA A 123 3.34 -1.77 5.27
N ASP A 124 3.89 -1.04 4.29
CA ASP A 124 3.24 0.14 3.71
C ASP A 124 1.86 -0.19 3.14
N ILE A 125 1.76 -1.24 2.33
CA ILE A 125 0.47 -1.66 1.76
C ILE A 125 -0.52 -2.06 2.87
N LEU A 126 -0.07 -2.78 3.89
CA LEU A 126 -0.92 -3.20 5.01
C LEU A 126 -1.46 -1.99 5.78
N VAL A 127 -0.62 -0.99 6.06
CA VAL A 127 -1.04 0.28 6.67
C VAL A 127 -2.03 1.01 5.76
N GLU A 128 -1.75 1.07 4.46
CA GLU A 128 -2.65 1.67 3.48
C GLU A 128 -4.02 0.98 3.40
N LEU A 129 -4.08 -0.31 3.71
CA LEU A 129 -5.30 -1.11 3.81
C LEU A 129 -5.95 -1.06 5.21
N GLY A 130 -5.47 -0.18 6.10
CA GLY A 130 -6.02 0.01 7.44
C GLY A 130 -5.76 -1.16 8.39
N THR A 131 -4.60 -1.80 8.27
CA THR A 131 -4.16 -2.80 9.23
C THR A 131 -3.63 -2.10 10.49
N ASP A 132 -3.95 -2.65 11.65
CA ASP A 132 -3.45 -2.15 12.92
C ASP A 132 -1.93 -2.30 13.02
N GLU A 133 -1.28 -1.32 13.67
CA GLU A 133 0.18 -1.31 13.82
C GLU A 133 0.74 -2.50 14.61
N SER A 134 -0.09 -3.17 15.41
CA SER A 134 0.29 -4.38 16.15
C SER A 134 0.46 -5.62 15.28
N ALA A 135 0.09 -5.55 14.00
CA ALA A 135 0.26 -6.68 13.07
C ALA A 135 1.74 -7.09 12.96
N PRO A 136 2.06 -8.39 13.00
CA PRO A 136 3.44 -8.87 13.03
C PRO A 136 4.32 -8.33 11.89
N GLN A 137 3.77 -8.23 10.68
CA GLN A 137 4.50 -7.72 9.50
C GLN A 137 4.88 -6.24 9.65
N ILE A 138 4.00 -5.43 10.28
CA ILE A 138 4.24 -4.02 10.54
C ILE A 138 5.26 -3.88 11.68
N GLN A 139 5.10 -4.64 12.76
CA GLN A 139 6.04 -4.63 13.89
C GLN A 139 7.45 -5.09 13.49
N GLU A 140 7.55 -6.08 12.60
CA GLU A 140 8.84 -6.50 12.05
C GLU A 140 9.52 -5.35 11.31
N GLN A 141 8.78 -4.62 10.47
CA GLN A 141 9.35 -3.48 9.73
C GLN A 141 9.73 -2.32 10.65
N ILE A 142 8.92 -2.00 11.66
CA ILE A 142 9.26 -1.00 12.68
C ILE A 142 10.57 -1.38 13.39
N SER A 143 10.68 -2.65 13.81
CA SER A 143 11.88 -3.17 14.48
C SER A 143 13.11 -3.07 13.59
N ASN A 144 12.99 -3.42 12.31
CA ASN A 144 14.07 -3.32 11.33
C ASN A 144 14.51 -1.87 11.12
N ALA A 145 13.57 -0.95 10.95
CA ALA A 145 13.87 0.47 10.81
C ALA A 145 14.60 1.03 12.05
N LEU A 146 14.11 0.70 13.25
CA LEU A 146 14.76 1.11 14.50
C LEU A 146 16.18 0.54 14.64
N ASN A 147 16.39 -0.71 14.24
CA ASN A 147 17.72 -1.33 14.27
C ASN A 147 18.66 -0.67 13.26
N ALA A 148 18.16 -0.32 12.07
CA ALA A 148 18.95 0.43 11.08
C ALA A 148 19.36 1.81 11.61
N PHE A 149 18.46 2.56 12.24
CA PHE A 149 18.76 3.84 12.87
C PHE A 149 19.78 3.70 14.02
N ARG A 150 19.61 2.69 14.89
CA ARG A 150 20.58 2.42 15.97
C ARG A 150 21.95 2.05 15.39
N GLY A 151 21.99 1.26 14.31
CA GLY A 151 23.22 0.94 13.60
C GLY A 151 23.93 2.18 13.04
N ALA A 152 23.15 3.16 12.54
CA ALA A 152 23.69 4.40 12.00
C ALA A 152 24.43 5.24 13.05
N LEU A 153 24.07 5.15 14.33
CA LEU A 153 24.78 5.84 15.42
C LEU A 153 26.22 5.36 15.61
N ASN A 154 26.57 4.19 15.07
CA ASN A 154 27.94 3.66 15.13
C ASN A 154 28.82 4.13 13.97
N TYR A 155 28.28 4.89 13.02
CA TYR A 155 29.07 5.44 11.93
C TYR A 155 29.73 6.76 12.34
N THR A 156 31.03 6.86 12.08
CA THR A 156 31.82 8.05 12.40
C THR A 156 32.02 8.97 11.20
N CYS A 157 31.83 8.43 9.99
CA CYS A 157 31.95 9.19 8.76
C CYS A 157 31.09 8.57 7.63
N VAL A 158 30.92 9.31 6.53
CA VAL A 158 30.14 8.89 5.36
C VAL A 158 30.74 7.64 4.70
N ASP A 159 32.06 7.46 4.77
CA ASP A 159 32.74 6.30 4.18
C ASP A 159 32.42 4.99 4.90
N ASP A 160 32.17 5.04 6.22
CA ASP A 160 31.72 3.87 6.98
C ASP A 160 30.35 3.39 6.51
N PHE A 161 29.48 4.34 6.19
CA PHE A 161 28.16 4.06 5.64
C PHE A 161 28.26 3.48 4.22
N SER A 162 29.08 4.08 3.35
CA SER A 162 29.21 3.67 1.95
C SER A 162 29.79 2.27 1.79
N LYS A 163 30.77 1.88 2.63
CA LYS A 163 31.38 0.53 2.62
C LYS A 163 30.38 -0.58 2.97
N LYS A 164 29.44 -0.33 3.88
CA LYS A 164 28.38 -1.27 4.25
C LYS A 164 27.20 -1.27 3.28
N ALA A 165 27.01 -0.16 2.57
CA ALA A 165 25.92 0.03 1.63
C ALA A 165 26.20 -0.53 0.22
N THR A 166 27.43 -0.90 -0.09
CA THR A 166 27.77 -1.56 -1.36
C THR A 166 27.28 -3.01 -1.32
N MET A 167 26.21 -3.30 -2.05
CA MET A 167 25.84 -4.67 -2.37
C MET A 167 27.01 -5.30 -3.16
N LYS A 168 27.56 -6.38 -2.63
CA LYS A 168 28.41 -7.28 -3.42
C LYS A 168 27.56 -8.13 -4.34
#